data_9096a3f19ac453cdbf507a363089adf6
#
_entry.id   9096a3f19ac453cdbf507a363089adf6
#
_cell.length_a   1.000
_cell.length_b   1.000
_cell.length_c   1.000
_cell.angle_alpha   90.00
_cell.angle_beta   90.00
_cell.angle_gamma   90.00
#
_symmetry.space_group_name_H-M   'P 1'
#
loop_
_entity.id
_entity.type
_entity.pdbx_description
1 polymer ?
#
loop_
_entity_poly.entity_id
_entity_poly.type
_entity_poly.pdbx_seq_one_letter_code
_entity_poly.pdbx_strand_id
1 'polypeptide(L)'
;MRWMTGSGVGLILLALAGCGFQLRGQAQLPPEMRVTYVQSTSGLSPPGSVSRKLPLLLANNGVTITRDPAQATATLTILREGSGRRVVAADRFGIERQYVIAYDVTYQVTLANGQTLIPAEAFNANRTVLFDENRVLGFEAAQESLVDSMAEDLSWQIVRRLQAAAGS
;
A
#
# COMPACT_ATOMS: atom_id res chain seq x y z
N MET A 1 64.18 5.09 -8.54
CA MET A 1 63.15 6.12 -8.28
C MET A 1 61.80 5.70 -8.90
N ARG A 2 61.06 4.75 -8.34
CA ARG A 2 59.72 4.28 -8.83
C ARG A 2 59.07 3.34 -7.81
N TRP A 3 58.75 3.83 -6.57
CA TRP A 3 58.05 2.98 -5.57
C TRP A 3 57.16 3.81 -4.65
N MET A 4 56.34 4.73 -5.17
CA MET A 4 55.46 5.53 -4.31
C MET A 4 54.05 5.72 -4.83
N THR A 5 53.59 4.95 -5.82
CA THR A 5 52.23 5.12 -6.38
C THR A 5 51.23 4.02 -6.02
N GLY A 6 51.66 2.98 -5.26
CA GLY A 6 50.76 1.86 -4.90
C GLY A 6 49.94 2.06 -3.63
N SER A 7 50.36 2.92 -2.69
CA SER A 7 49.71 3.07 -1.38
C SER A 7 48.42 3.90 -1.41
N GLY A 8 48.27 4.82 -2.36
CA GLY A 8 47.09 5.70 -2.45
C GLY A 8 45.81 5.00 -2.96
N VAL A 9 45.98 4.06 -3.89
CA VAL A 9 44.84 3.35 -4.50
C VAL A 9 44.21 2.36 -3.50
N GLY A 10 45.03 1.73 -2.66
CA GLY A 10 44.53 0.80 -1.63
C GLY A 10 43.68 1.49 -0.56
N LEU A 11 44.04 2.73 -0.18
CA LEU A 11 43.29 3.49 0.83
C LEU A 11 41.93 3.99 0.33
N ILE A 12 41.82 4.32 -0.98
CA ILE A 12 40.58 4.76 -1.60
C ILE A 12 39.58 3.57 -1.74
N LEU A 13 40.10 2.37 -2.05
CA LEU A 13 39.25 1.17 -2.13
C LEU A 13 38.70 0.72 -0.76
N LEU A 14 39.46 0.92 0.34
CA LEU A 14 38.96 0.65 1.69
C LEU A 14 37.91 1.68 2.15
N ALA A 15 37.96 2.92 1.70
CA ALA A 15 36.97 3.95 2.03
C ALA A 15 35.59 3.72 1.35
N LEU A 16 35.55 3.07 0.20
CA LEU A 16 34.31 2.72 -0.49
C LEU A 16 33.58 1.52 0.14
N ALA A 17 34.29 0.66 0.87
CA ALA A 17 33.68 -0.47 1.59
C ALA A 17 32.99 -0.04 2.90
N GLY A 18 33.24 1.17 3.40
CA GLY A 18 32.67 1.71 4.63
C GLY A 18 31.34 2.45 4.47
N CYS A 19 30.89 2.74 3.24
CA CYS A 19 29.55 3.25 3.00
C CYS A 19 28.57 2.08 3.12
N GLY A 20 28.01 1.87 4.32
CA GLY A 20 27.04 0.84 4.66
C GLY A 20 25.72 0.96 3.88
N PHE A 21 25.76 1.01 2.56
CA PHE A 21 24.63 0.76 1.70
C PHE A 21 24.31 -0.74 1.77
N GLN A 22 23.71 -1.16 2.87
CA GLN A 22 22.96 -2.41 2.85
C GLN A 22 21.76 -2.18 1.92
N LEU A 23 21.74 -2.86 0.78
CA LEU A 23 20.49 -3.09 0.05
C LEU A 23 19.51 -3.61 1.10
N ARG A 24 18.53 -2.78 1.47
CA ARG A 24 17.48 -3.16 2.40
C ARG A 24 16.77 -4.32 1.72
N GLY A 25 17.06 -5.54 2.19
CA GLY A 25 16.45 -6.76 1.69
C GLY A 25 14.94 -6.59 1.66
N GLN A 26 14.26 -7.39 0.87
CA GLN A 26 12.80 -7.41 0.81
C GLN A 26 12.26 -7.28 2.23
N ALA A 27 11.46 -6.26 2.47
CA ALA A 27 10.94 -5.99 3.79
C ALA A 27 10.16 -7.24 4.23
N GLN A 28 10.65 -7.88 5.29
CA GLN A 28 10.09 -9.14 5.76
C GLN A 28 8.73 -8.88 6.37
N LEU A 29 7.74 -9.60 5.90
CA LEU A 29 6.44 -9.67 6.53
C LEU A 29 6.50 -10.63 7.74
N PRO A 30 5.59 -10.51 8.72
CA PRO A 30 5.55 -11.42 9.86
C PRO A 30 5.57 -12.88 9.41
N PRO A 31 6.45 -13.74 9.97
CA PRO A 31 6.55 -15.15 9.58
C PRO A 31 5.23 -15.90 9.78
N GLU A 32 4.39 -15.44 10.70
CA GLU A 32 3.05 -15.96 10.95
C GLU A 32 2.11 -15.77 9.75
N MET A 33 2.39 -14.81 8.88
CA MET A 33 1.62 -14.53 7.67
C MET A 33 2.11 -15.31 6.44
N ARG A 34 2.99 -16.30 6.61
CA ARG A 34 3.57 -17.05 5.49
C ARG A 34 2.53 -17.65 4.53
N VAL A 35 1.41 -18.14 5.06
CA VAL A 35 0.24 -18.56 4.27
C VAL A 35 -0.94 -17.73 4.72
N THR A 36 -1.38 -16.80 3.88
CA THR A 36 -2.43 -15.84 4.24
C THR A 36 -3.67 -16.04 3.38
N TYR A 37 -4.81 -16.12 4.04
CA TYR A 37 -6.12 -15.98 3.43
C TYR A 37 -6.55 -14.51 3.47
N VAL A 38 -6.92 -13.95 2.31
CA VAL A 38 -7.40 -12.57 2.23
C VAL A 38 -8.88 -12.58 1.89
N GLN A 39 -9.67 -11.95 2.72
CA GLN A 39 -11.12 -11.81 2.52
C GLN A 39 -11.57 -10.36 2.68
N SER A 40 -12.70 -10.03 2.07
CA SER A 40 -13.38 -8.76 2.23
C SER A 40 -14.82 -9.00 2.67
N THR A 41 -15.24 -8.26 3.69
CA THR A 41 -16.64 -8.24 4.16
C THR A 41 -17.48 -7.18 3.44
N SER A 42 -16.86 -6.34 2.62
CA SER A 42 -17.51 -5.23 1.91
C SER A 42 -18.31 -5.66 0.67
N GLY A 43 -18.47 -6.96 0.41
CA GLY A 43 -19.18 -7.48 -0.77
C GLY A 43 -18.31 -7.46 -2.03
N LEU A 44 -18.86 -6.94 -3.13
CA LEU A 44 -18.13 -6.89 -4.41
C LEU A 44 -16.93 -5.94 -4.34
N SER A 45 -15.76 -6.47 -4.63
CA SER A 45 -14.51 -5.68 -4.73
C SER A 45 -14.39 -5.09 -6.15
N PRO A 46 -14.52 -3.78 -6.34
CA PRO A 46 -14.37 -3.15 -7.65
C PRO A 46 -12.99 -3.44 -8.26
N PRO A 47 -12.84 -3.39 -9.58
CA PRO A 47 -11.52 -3.33 -10.21
C PRO A 47 -10.70 -2.20 -9.59
N GLY A 48 -9.39 -2.41 -9.40
CA GLY A 48 -8.51 -1.40 -8.82
C GLY A 48 -8.61 -1.21 -7.31
N SER A 49 -9.46 -1.95 -6.59
CA SER A 49 -9.62 -1.84 -5.13
C SER A 49 -8.42 -2.41 -4.35
N VAL A 50 -8.27 -1.99 -3.08
CA VAL A 50 -7.28 -2.57 -2.14
C VAL A 50 -7.49 -4.07 -2.01
N SER A 51 -8.74 -4.53 -1.91
CA SER A 51 -9.10 -5.95 -1.82
C SER A 51 -8.55 -6.79 -2.97
N ARG A 52 -8.36 -6.19 -4.16
CA ARG A 52 -7.78 -6.87 -5.33
C ARG A 52 -6.27 -6.69 -5.45
N LYS A 53 -5.75 -5.51 -5.08
CA LYS A 53 -4.32 -5.19 -5.19
C LYS A 53 -3.50 -5.84 -4.07
N LEU A 54 -4.02 -5.83 -2.85
CA LEU A 54 -3.29 -6.28 -1.66
C LEU A 54 -2.83 -7.73 -1.71
N PRO A 55 -3.64 -8.73 -2.15
CA PRO A 55 -3.17 -10.11 -2.29
C PRO A 55 -1.97 -10.24 -3.22
N LEU A 56 -1.95 -9.51 -4.33
CA LEU A 56 -0.84 -9.52 -5.29
C LEU A 56 0.43 -8.90 -4.67
N LEU A 57 0.28 -7.80 -3.93
CA LEU A 57 1.40 -7.17 -3.23
C LEU A 57 1.97 -8.07 -2.14
N LEU A 58 1.14 -8.75 -1.37
CA LEU A 58 1.58 -9.72 -0.36
C LEU A 58 2.33 -10.88 -1.01
N ALA A 59 1.82 -11.42 -2.12
CA ALA A 59 2.48 -12.50 -2.87
C ALA A 59 3.86 -12.07 -3.38
N ASN A 60 3.97 -10.85 -3.93
CA ASN A 60 5.24 -10.28 -4.39
C ASN A 60 6.24 -10.03 -3.25
N ASN A 61 5.77 -9.97 -2.00
CA ASN A 61 6.57 -9.84 -0.80
C ASN A 61 6.76 -11.17 -0.04
N GLY A 62 6.57 -12.31 -0.72
CA GLY A 62 6.93 -13.64 -0.23
C GLY A 62 5.84 -14.34 0.58
N VAL A 63 4.61 -13.82 0.62
CA VAL A 63 3.47 -14.48 1.25
C VAL A 63 2.77 -15.41 0.25
N THR A 64 2.48 -16.63 0.67
CA THR A 64 1.62 -17.54 -0.11
C THR A 64 0.15 -17.18 0.13
N ILE A 65 -0.56 -16.78 -0.92
CA ILE A 65 -2.00 -16.49 -0.83
C ILE A 65 -2.78 -17.77 -1.07
N THR A 66 -3.58 -18.18 -0.09
CA THR A 66 -4.48 -19.32 -0.19
C THR A 66 -5.93 -18.90 -0.41
N ARG A 67 -6.73 -19.76 -1.04
CA ARG A 67 -8.19 -19.62 -1.15
C ARG A 67 -8.94 -20.42 -0.09
N ASP A 68 -8.25 -21.30 0.60
CA ASP A 68 -8.81 -22.15 1.65
C ASP A 68 -8.41 -21.58 3.03
N PRO A 69 -9.36 -21.03 3.80
CA PRO A 69 -9.08 -20.49 5.12
C PRO A 69 -8.52 -21.53 6.11
N ALA A 70 -8.81 -22.82 5.91
CA ALA A 70 -8.31 -23.88 6.77
C ALA A 70 -6.79 -24.12 6.63
N GLN A 71 -6.20 -23.73 5.49
CA GLN A 71 -4.76 -23.85 5.24
C GLN A 71 -3.99 -22.57 5.62
N ALA A 72 -4.70 -21.52 5.98
CA ALA A 72 -4.09 -20.23 6.28
C ALA A 72 -3.47 -20.24 7.69
N THR A 73 -2.25 -19.68 7.80
CA THR A 73 -1.63 -19.38 9.10
C THR A 73 -2.11 -18.02 9.64
N ALA A 74 -2.56 -17.13 8.75
CA ALA A 74 -3.17 -15.85 9.09
C ALA A 74 -4.32 -15.51 8.13
N THR A 75 -5.30 -14.77 8.63
CA THR A 75 -6.40 -14.21 7.85
C THR A 75 -6.33 -12.70 7.88
N LEU A 76 -6.17 -12.07 6.72
CA LEU A 76 -6.31 -10.63 6.55
C LEU A 76 -7.73 -10.35 6.10
N THR A 77 -8.48 -9.63 6.92
CA THR A 77 -9.87 -9.28 6.64
C THR A 77 -9.97 -7.79 6.35
N ILE A 78 -10.45 -7.43 5.18
CA ILE A 78 -10.85 -6.07 4.85
C ILE A 78 -12.28 -5.89 5.33
N LEU A 79 -12.43 -5.15 6.44
CA LEU A 79 -13.71 -4.94 7.12
C LEU A 79 -14.58 -3.92 6.39
N ARG A 80 -13.93 -2.90 5.82
CA ARG A 80 -14.57 -1.82 5.08
C ARG A 80 -13.63 -1.29 4.04
N GLU A 81 -14.16 -1.00 2.87
CA GLU A 81 -13.44 -0.37 1.78
C GLU A 81 -14.41 0.45 0.94
N GLY A 82 -14.00 1.64 0.51
CA GLY A 82 -14.82 2.45 -0.38
C GLY A 82 -14.15 3.75 -0.77
N SER A 83 -14.61 4.30 -1.90
CA SER A 83 -14.25 5.64 -2.35
C SER A 83 -15.50 6.49 -2.51
N GLY A 84 -15.31 7.80 -2.38
CA GLY A 84 -16.37 8.77 -2.57
C GLY A 84 -15.83 10.12 -3.00
N ARG A 85 -16.73 10.99 -3.48
CA ARG A 85 -16.38 12.37 -3.78
C ARG A 85 -17.32 13.34 -3.05
N ARG A 86 -16.80 14.51 -2.69
CA ARG A 86 -17.59 15.62 -2.12
C ARG A 86 -17.14 16.92 -2.73
N VAL A 87 -18.10 17.81 -2.94
CA VAL A 87 -17.84 19.19 -3.36
C VAL A 87 -17.21 19.97 -2.22
N VAL A 88 -16.16 20.72 -2.51
CA VAL A 88 -15.47 21.57 -1.52
C VAL A 88 -15.47 23.05 -1.93
N ALA A 89 -15.68 23.34 -3.22
CA ALA A 89 -15.86 24.70 -3.68
C ALA A 89 -16.83 24.75 -4.87
N ALA A 90 -17.71 25.76 -4.85
CA ALA A 90 -18.55 26.16 -5.95
C ALA A 90 -18.30 27.65 -6.26
N ASP A 91 -18.57 28.08 -7.48
CA ASP A 91 -18.49 29.49 -7.86
C ASP A 91 -19.74 30.27 -7.41
N ARG A 92 -19.75 31.57 -7.69
CA ARG A 92 -20.86 32.49 -7.35
C ARG A 92 -22.21 32.13 -7.99
N PHE A 93 -22.23 31.24 -8.98
CA PHE A 93 -23.41 30.74 -9.66
C PHE A 93 -23.84 29.37 -9.15
N GLY A 94 -23.14 28.79 -8.13
CA GLY A 94 -23.40 27.49 -7.59
C GLY A 94 -22.82 26.35 -8.43
N ILE A 95 -21.98 26.66 -9.43
CA ILE A 95 -21.31 25.64 -10.25
C ILE A 95 -20.15 25.06 -9.45
N GLU A 96 -20.13 23.74 -9.30
CA GLU A 96 -19.11 23.01 -8.59
C GLU A 96 -17.77 23.13 -9.33
N ARG A 97 -16.73 23.57 -8.63
CA ARG A 97 -15.41 23.84 -9.21
C ARG A 97 -14.31 22.98 -8.64
N GLN A 98 -14.55 22.39 -7.47
CA GLN A 98 -13.55 21.62 -6.78
C GLN A 98 -14.18 20.47 -5.99
N TYR A 99 -13.60 19.28 -6.16
CA TYR A 99 -13.98 18.10 -5.41
C TYR A 99 -12.80 17.57 -4.57
N VAL A 100 -13.13 16.95 -3.45
CA VAL A 100 -12.23 16.02 -2.76
C VAL A 100 -12.71 14.62 -3.06
N ILE A 101 -11.80 13.80 -3.59
CA ILE A 101 -11.97 12.36 -3.71
C ILE A 101 -11.34 11.74 -2.48
N ALA A 102 -12.10 10.94 -1.75
CA ALA A 102 -11.67 10.20 -0.57
C ALA A 102 -11.66 8.71 -0.87
N TYR A 103 -10.72 7.99 -0.26
CA TYR A 103 -10.68 6.53 -0.25
C TYR A 103 -10.37 6.06 1.15
N ASP A 104 -11.19 5.17 1.68
CA ASP A 104 -11.09 4.65 3.04
C ASP A 104 -10.98 3.13 2.99
N VAL A 105 -10.11 2.56 3.83
CA VAL A 105 -10.00 1.12 4.04
C VAL A 105 -9.80 0.83 5.52
N THR A 106 -10.52 -0.16 6.04
CA THR A 106 -10.33 -0.69 7.39
C THR A 106 -10.04 -2.17 7.28
N TYR A 107 -8.99 -2.62 7.91
CA TYR A 107 -8.57 -4.01 7.87
C TYR A 107 -8.11 -4.50 9.25
N GLN A 108 -8.02 -5.83 9.41
CA GLN A 108 -7.44 -6.50 10.57
C GLN A 108 -6.71 -7.77 10.12
N VAL A 109 -5.82 -8.27 10.96
CA VAL A 109 -5.14 -9.55 10.74
C VAL A 109 -5.28 -10.42 11.99
N THR A 110 -5.80 -11.63 11.81
CA THR A 110 -5.93 -12.66 12.86
C THR A 110 -5.14 -13.90 12.46
N LEU A 111 -4.49 -14.53 13.43
CA LEU A 111 -3.76 -15.76 13.23
C LEU A 111 -4.69 -16.99 13.33
N ALA A 112 -4.25 -18.14 12.81
CA ALA A 112 -5.01 -19.38 12.85
C ALA A 112 -5.37 -19.84 14.28
N ASN A 113 -4.58 -19.44 15.29
CA ASN A 113 -4.84 -19.71 16.69
C ASN A 113 -5.86 -18.74 17.35
N GLY A 114 -6.43 -17.82 16.56
CA GLY A 114 -7.38 -16.80 17.03
C GLY A 114 -6.75 -15.54 17.62
N GLN A 115 -5.43 -15.47 17.73
CA GLN A 115 -4.73 -14.28 18.22
C GLN A 115 -4.82 -13.15 17.18
N THR A 116 -5.04 -11.93 17.63
CA THR A 116 -5.01 -10.74 16.75
C THR A 116 -3.58 -10.26 16.59
N LEU A 117 -3.07 -10.33 15.36
CA LEU A 117 -1.76 -9.80 14.99
C LEU A 117 -1.83 -8.28 14.75
N ILE A 118 -2.83 -7.84 14.00
CA ILE A 118 -3.13 -6.43 13.77
C ILE A 118 -4.60 -6.23 14.14
N PRO A 119 -4.92 -5.38 15.11
CA PRO A 119 -6.29 -4.99 15.41
C PRO A 119 -6.90 -4.21 14.25
N ALA A 120 -8.21 -3.97 14.29
CA ALA A 120 -8.86 -3.18 13.24
C ALA A 120 -8.22 -1.79 13.14
N GLU A 121 -7.55 -1.53 12.04
CA GLU A 121 -6.90 -0.26 11.71
C GLU A 121 -7.53 0.33 10.44
N ALA A 122 -7.70 1.66 10.43
CA ALA A 122 -8.22 2.39 9.27
C ALA A 122 -7.14 3.25 8.64
N PHE A 123 -7.04 3.19 7.32
CA PHE A 123 -6.27 4.11 6.50
C PHE A 123 -7.19 4.89 5.58
N ASN A 124 -6.83 6.13 5.31
CA ASN A 124 -7.55 6.97 4.37
C ASN A 124 -6.59 7.75 3.48
N ALA A 125 -7.05 8.08 2.29
CA ALA A 125 -6.38 8.97 1.37
C ALA A 125 -7.39 9.99 0.85
N ASN A 126 -6.93 11.23 0.62
CA ASN A 126 -7.75 12.29 0.06
C ASN A 126 -6.97 12.99 -1.04
N ARG A 127 -7.63 13.30 -2.16
CA ARG A 127 -7.06 14.06 -3.27
C ARG A 127 -8.05 15.13 -3.71
N THR A 128 -7.55 16.32 -3.93
CA THR A 128 -8.35 17.44 -4.45
C THR A 128 -8.19 17.50 -5.95
N VAL A 129 -9.31 17.62 -6.67
CA VAL A 129 -9.36 17.78 -8.12
C VAL A 129 -10.21 18.98 -8.51
N LEU A 130 -9.78 19.67 -9.56
CA LEU A 130 -10.55 20.77 -10.17
C LEU A 130 -11.50 20.17 -11.22
N PHE A 131 -12.71 20.67 -11.25
CA PHE A 131 -13.71 20.31 -12.22
C PHE A 131 -13.85 21.40 -13.29
N ASP A 132 -13.84 20.97 -14.54
CA ASP A 132 -14.11 21.81 -15.72
C ASP A 132 -15.30 21.22 -16.47
N GLU A 133 -16.40 21.95 -16.51
CA GLU A 133 -17.64 21.54 -17.18
C GLU A 133 -17.49 21.28 -18.69
N ASN A 134 -16.43 21.85 -19.32
CA ASN A 134 -16.13 21.58 -20.71
C ASN A 134 -15.35 20.26 -20.94
N ARG A 135 -14.97 19.58 -19.85
CA ARG A 135 -14.11 18.39 -19.86
C ARG A 135 -14.66 17.22 -19.01
N VAL A 136 -15.97 17.07 -18.98
CA VAL A 136 -16.64 16.07 -18.11
C VAL A 136 -16.13 14.66 -18.32
N LEU A 137 -15.99 14.19 -19.55
CA LEU A 137 -15.49 12.84 -19.86
C LEU A 137 -14.03 12.65 -19.39
N GLY A 138 -13.21 13.68 -19.54
CA GLY A 138 -11.83 13.65 -19.03
C GLY A 138 -11.77 13.64 -17.51
N PHE A 139 -12.72 14.29 -16.83
CA PHE A 139 -12.81 14.30 -15.38
C PHE A 139 -13.14 12.91 -14.81
N GLU A 140 -14.13 12.21 -15.39
CA GLU A 140 -14.51 10.86 -14.93
C GLU A 140 -13.34 9.86 -15.08
N ALA A 141 -12.64 9.87 -16.23
CA ALA A 141 -11.46 9.03 -16.45
C ALA A 141 -10.32 9.37 -15.48
N ALA A 142 -10.08 10.66 -15.23
CA ALA A 142 -9.08 11.11 -14.26
C ALA A 142 -9.45 10.70 -12.83
N GLN A 143 -10.73 10.78 -12.46
CA GLN A 143 -11.22 10.33 -11.16
C GLN A 143 -10.97 8.82 -10.96
N GLU A 144 -11.30 7.98 -11.95
CA GLU A 144 -11.09 6.54 -11.89
C GLU A 144 -9.59 6.21 -11.71
N SER A 145 -8.73 6.83 -12.51
CA SER A 145 -7.26 6.66 -12.39
C SER A 145 -6.74 7.12 -11.03
N LEU A 146 -7.31 8.20 -10.47
CA LEU A 146 -6.93 8.70 -9.17
C LEU A 146 -7.34 7.75 -8.05
N VAL A 147 -8.56 7.22 -8.10
CA VAL A 147 -9.06 6.20 -7.15
C VAL A 147 -8.17 4.95 -7.20
N ASP A 148 -7.80 4.49 -8.38
CA ASP A 148 -6.90 3.33 -8.56
C ASP A 148 -5.51 3.57 -7.94
N SER A 149 -4.92 4.75 -8.15
CA SER A 149 -3.63 5.11 -7.54
C SER A 149 -3.72 5.26 -6.02
N MET A 150 -4.83 5.79 -5.50
CA MET A 150 -5.06 5.89 -4.05
C MET A 150 -5.18 4.50 -3.40
N ALA A 151 -5.88 3.57 -4.05
CA ALA A 151 -5.96 2.18 -3.58
C ALA A 151 -4.59 1.49 -3.57
N GLU A 152 -3.74 1.78 -4.54
CA GLU A 152 -2.36 1.28 -4.57
C GLU A 152 -1.53 1.86 -3.43
N ASP A 153 -1.57 3.18 -3.24
CA ASP A 153 -0.89 3.87 -2.13
C ASP A 153 -1.29 3.28 -0.76
N LEU A 154 -2.60 3.06 -0.55
CA LEU A 154 -3.13 2.47 0.68
C LEU A 154 -2.71 1.01 0.85
N SER A 155 -2.68 0.23 -0.24
CA SER A 155 -2.20 -1.15 -0.20
C SER A 155 -0.73 -1.21 0.23
N TRP A 156 0.12 -0.31 -0.27
CA TRP A 156 1.50 -0.18 0.18
C TRP A 156 1.62 0.28 1.62
N GLN A 157 0.74 1.15 2.11
CA GLN A 157 0.71 1.55 3.52
C GLN A 157 0.39 0.35 4.42
N ILE A 158 -0.58 -0.50 4.04
CA ILE A 158 -0.89 -1.74 4.75
C ILE A 158 0.34 -2.65 4.78
N VAL A 159 1.01 -2.90 3.65
CA VAL A 159 2.22 -3.73 3.60
C VAL A 159 3.30 -3.19 4.55
N ARG A 160 3.57 -1.88 4.52
CA ARG A 160 4.55 -1.26 5.45
C ARG A 160 4.14 -1.41 6.93
N ARG A 161 2.86 -1.33 7.23
CA ARG A 161 2.35 -1.53 8.60
C ARG A 161 2.54 -2.97 9.08
N LEU A 162 2.29 -3.94 8.19
CA LEU A 162 2.56 -5.36 8.45
C LEU A 162 4.06 -5.63 8.69
N GLN A 163 4.92 -5.00 7.89
CA GLN A 163 6.37 -5.09 8.07
C GLN A 163 6.85 -4.52 9.41
N ALA A 164 6.26 -3.42 9.85
CA ALA A 164 6.55 -2.85 11.16
C ALA A 164 6.14 -3.79 12.30
N ALA A 165 5.08 -4.58 12.13
CA ALA A 165 4.66 -5.57 13.10
C ALA A 165 5.59 -6.80 13.17
N ALA A 166 6.35 -7.09 12.11
CA ALA A 166 7.35 -8.17 12.12
C ALA A 166 8.60 -7.83 12.95
N GLY A 167 8.84 -6.56 13.24
CA GLY A 167 10.00 -6.08 14.00
C GLY A 167 9.71 -5.72 15.45
N SER A 168 8.48 -5.90 15.92
CA SER A 168 8.05 -5.64 17.30
C SER A 168 7.89 -6.94 18.07
#